data_c44ae9b182109768ff334506c94b59e2
#
_entry.id   c44ae9b182109768ff334506c94b59e2
#
_cell.length_a   1.000
_cell.length_b   1.000
_cell.length_c   1.000
_cell.angle_alpha   90.00
_cell.angle_beta   90.00
_cell.angle_gamma   90.00
#
_symmetry.space_group_name_H-M   'P 1'
#
loop_
_entity.id
_entity.type
_entity.pdbx_description
1 polymer ?
#
loop_
_entity_poly.entity_id
_entity_poly.type
_entity_poly.pdbx_seq_one_letter_code
_entity_poly.pdbx_strand_id
1 'polypeptide(L)'
;MINVANNYYHLTIYSDKISIVDYFRFACYTSFRGKKPHLFKAHHGLTSYIVLDQSIDLIFQKFKSNYRNEIRKAVSLGIKCSQEENLDSFISYYNDFASKRKLTNIKSNHVFKYGNYIITQATYNNIILTYHTYIMDEENKIVRLLYSASNRLDENIETKIIGYANKLLHYKDFELFKSKGYLM
;
A
#
# COMPACT_ATOMS: atom_id res chain seq x y z
N MET A 1 4.18 -2.92 15.43
CA MET A 1 2.76 -2.58 15.65
C MET A 1 2.52 -1.11 15.30
N ILE A 2 1.49 -0.80 14.51
CA ILE A 2 1.16 0.59 14.13
C ILE A 2 0.03 1.07 15.04
N ASN A 3 0.23 2.18 15.75
CA ASN A 3 -0.76 2.80 16.62
C ASN A 3 -1.13 4.18 16.11
N VAL A 4 -2.43 4.42 15.98
CA VAL A 4 -3.00 5.71 15.61
C VAL A 4 -3.98 6.13 16.69
N ALA A 5 -3.67 7.18 17.41
CA ALA A 5 -4.56 7.77 18.39
C ALA A 5 -5.13 9.09 17.86
N ASN A 6 -6.41 9.31 18.07
CA ASN A 6 -7.06 10.60 17.91
C ASN A 6 -7.98 10.85 19.10
N ASN A 7 -8.66 12.00 19.13
CA ASN A 7 -9.53 12.39 20.25
C ASN A 7 -10.76 11.49 20.44
N TYR A 8 -11.09 10.64 19.47
CA TYR A 8 -12.32 9.85 19.46
C TYR A 8 -12.07 8.35 19.56
N TYR A 9 -10.96 7.85 19.02
CA TYR A 9 -10.68 6.41 19.04
C TYR A 9 -9.18 6.13 18.96
N HIS A 10 -8.80 4.93 19.39
CA HIS A 10 -7.49 4.36 19.22
C HIS A 10 -7.55 3.24 18.17
N LEU A 11 -6.74 3.35 17.11
CA LEU A 11 -6.62 2.32 16.08
C LEU A 11 -5.26 1.63 16.21
N THR A 12 -5.27 0.32 16.36
CA THR A 12 -4.08 -0.51 16.37
C THR A 12 -4.10 -1.48 15.20
N ILE A 13 -2.99 -1.58 14.47
CA ILE A 13 -2.83 -2.50 13.34
C ILE A 13 -1.72 -3.50 13.66
N TYR A 14 -1.94 -4.77 13.33
CA TYR A 14 -0.99 -5.87 13.54
C TYR A 14 -0.62 -6.13 15.00
N SER A 15 -1.59 -6.21 15.88
CA SER A 15 -1.40 -6.59 17.27
C SER A 15 -1.90 -8.01 17.55
N ASP A 16 -1.28 -8.66 18.52
CA ASP A 16 -1.73 -9.92 19.10
C ASP A 16 -2.34 -9.74 20.51
N LYS A 17 -2.18 -8.55 21.08
CA LYS A 17 -2.64 -8.20 22.43
C LYS A 17 -3.49 -6.94 22.39
N ILE A 18 -4.43 -6.85 23.34
CA ILE A 18 -5.24 -5.67 23.56
C ILE A 18 -4.72 -4.95 24.80
N SER A 19 -4.55 -3.63 24.68
CA SER A 19 -4.16 -2.81 25.80
C SER A 19 -5.29 -2.73 26.83
N ILE A 20 -4.97 -2.81 28.11
CA ILE A 20 -5.94 -2.69 29.22
C ILE A 20 -6.69 -1.35 29.12
N VAL A 21 -6.02 -0.28 28.74
CA VAL A 21 -6.62 1.05 28.57
C VAL A 21 -7.72 1.05 27.50
N ASP A 22 -7.60 0.19 26.49
CA ASP A 22 -8.55 0.13 25.38
C ASP A 22 -9.89 -0.53 25.74
N TYR A 23 -10.00 -1.12 26.91
CA TYR A 23 -11.29 -1.53 27.48
C TYR A 23 -12.12 -0.36 28.01
N PHE A 24 -11.49 0.80 28.21
CA PHE A 24 -12.12 1.99 28.79
C PHE A 24 -12.27 3.15 27.79
N ARG A 25 -11.99 2.89 26.49
CA ARG A 25 -12.11 3.89 25.40
C ARG A 25 -12.56 3.23 24.09
N PHE A 26 -12.95 4.04 23.14
CA PHE A 26 -13.23 3.53 21.79
C PHE A 26 -11.92 3.07 21.13
N ALA A 27 -11.81 1.77 20.90
CA ALA A 27 -10.64 1.16 20.30
C ALA A 27 -11.03 0.26 19.12
N CYS A 28 -10.23 0.31 18.08
CA CYS A 28 -10.37 -0.54 16.90
C CYS A 28 -9.04 -1.25 16.63
N TYR A 29 -9.11 -2.56 16.44
CA TYR A 29 -7.96 -3.38 16.09
C TYR A 29 -8.18 -3.98 14.70
N THR A 30 -7.25 -3.72 13.78
CA THR A 30 -7.27 -4.31 12.44
C THR A 30 -6.11 -5.29 12.27
N SER A 31 -6.34 -6.37 11.50
CA SER A 31 -5.37 -7.45 11.36
C SER A 31 -4.90 -8.01 12.72
N PHE A 32 -5.84 -8.12 13.67
CA PHE A 32 -5.58 -8.64 15.00
C PHE A 32 -5.35 -10.14 14.95
N ARG A 33 -4.28 -10.61 15.60
CA ARG A 33 -3.85 -12.02 15.59
C ARG A 33 -4.14 -12.77 16.89
N GLY A 34 -4.54 -12.06 17.95
CA GLY A 34 -4.82 -12.62 19.25
C GLY A 34 -6.23 -13.23 19.38
N LYS A 35 -6.53 -13.77 20.54
CA LYS A 35 -7.89 -14.21 20.86
C LYS A 35 -8.78 -12.99 21.07
N LYS A 36 -9.96 -13.01 20.44
CA LYS A 36 -10.98 -11.97 20.62
C LYS A 36 -11.41 -11.90 22.08
N PRO A 37 -11.32 -10.76 22.77
CA PRO A 37 -11.84 -10.59 24.12
C PRO A 37 -13.36 -10.42 24.15
N HIS A 38 -13.98 -10.69 25.30
CA HIS A 38 -15.44 -10.72 25.45
C HIS A 38 -16.13 -9.41 25.11
N LEU A 39 -15.51 -8.26 25.42
CA LEU A 39 -16.10 -6.93 25.21
C LEU A 39 -15.90 -6.34 23.83
N PHE A 40 -15.23 -7.03 22.91
CA PHE A 40 -14.99 -6.55 21.57
C PHE A 40 -15.88 -7.25 20.54
N LYS A 41 -16.47 -6.46 19.64
CA LYS A 41 -17.12 -7.00 18.44
C LYS A 41 -16.05 -7.32 17.39
N ALA A 42 -16.08 -8.53 16.84
CA ALA A 42 -15.16 -8.93 15.78
C ALA A 42 -15.88 -9.04 14.43
N HIS A 43 -15.20 -8.55 13.39
CA HIS A 43 -15.57 -8.80 12.00
C HIS A 43 -14.42 -9.58 11.35
N HIS A 44 -14.76 -10.72 10.75
CA HIS A 44 -13.78 -11.51 10.03
C HIS A 44 -13.62 -10.97 8.61
N GLY A 45 -12.38 -10.79 8.20
CA GLY A 45 -12.01 -10.37 6.85
C GLY A 45 -10.88 -11.25 6.31
N LEU A 46 -10.82 -11.39 4.98
CA LEU A 46 -9.71 -12.03 4.31
C LEU A 46 -8.77 -10.95 3.76
N THR A 47 -7.48 -11.17 3.92
CA THR A 47 -6.44 -10.35 3.29
C THR A 47 -5.45 -11.23 2.57
N SER A 48 -4.93 -10.75 1.45
CA SER A 48 -3.85 -11.40 0.73
C SER A 48 -2.54 -10.73 1.07
N TYR A 49 -1.48 -11.52 1.21
CA TYR A 49 -0.13 -11.02 1.44
C TYR A 49 0.88 -11.79 0.60
N ILE A 50 2.02 -11.16 0.38
CA ILE A 50 3.17 -11.76 -0.29
C ILE A 50 4.29 -11.87 0.73
N VAL A 51 4.80 -13.08 0.90
CA VAL A 51 5.94 -13.36 1.77
C VAL A 51 7.22 -13.00 1.02
N LEU A 52 8.04 -12.13 1.61
CA LEU A 52 9.27 -11.57 1.01
C LEU A 52 10.54 -12.27 1.50
N ASP A 53 10.45 -13.32 2.31
CA ASP A 53 11.59 -14.09 2.81
C ASP A 53 12.31 -14.90 1.73
N GLN A 54 11.65 -15.18 0.61
CA GLN A 54 12.18 -15.90 -0.55
C GLN A 54 12.84 -14.93 -1.57
N SER A 55 13.61 -15.46 -2.52
CA SER A 55 14.21 -14.62 -3.56
C SER A 55 13.17 -13.91 -4.42
N ILE A 56 13.51 -12.74 -4.96
CA ILE A 56 12.63 -11.97 -5.85
C ILE A 56 12.30 -12.77 -7.11
N ASP A 57 13.25 -13.56 -7.62
CA ASP A 57 13.02 -14.41 -8.79
C ASP A 57 11.96 -15.48 -8.50
N LEU A 58 11.97 -16.09 -7.31
CA LEU A 58 10.95 -17.05 -6.90
C LEU A 58 9.57 -16.38 -6.76
N ILE A 59 9.51 -15.17 -6.22
CA ILE A 59 8.27 -14.38 -6.17
C ILE A 59 7.77 -14.12 -7.59
N PHE A 60 8.64 -13.68 -8.48
CA PHE A 60 8.30 -13.42 -9.88
C PHE A 60 7.78 -14.66 -10.60
N GLN A 61 8.43 -15.83 -10.39
CA GLN A 61 8.00 -17.09 -11.00
C GLN A 61 6.61 -17.54 -10.57
N LYS A 62 6.19 -17.22 -9.35
CA LYS A 62 4.85 -17.53 -8.83
C LYS A 62 3.73 -16.69 -9.44
N PHE A 63 4.04 -15.59 -10.12
CA PHE A 63 3.03 -14.82 -10.82
C PHE A 63 2.50 -15.59 -12.04
N LYS A 64 1.25 -15.36 -12.38
CA LYS A 64 0.66 -15.88 -13.63
C LYS A 64 1.48 -15.41 -14.83
N SER A 65 1.57 -16.23 -15.87
CA SER A 65 2.35 -15.93 -17.08
C SER A 65 2.02 -14.56 -17.69
N ASN A 66 0.74 -14.24 -17.80
CA ASN A 66 0.28 -12.93 -18.26
C ASN A 66 0.86 -11.78 -17.43
N TYR A 67 0.84 -11.89 -16.10
CA TYR A 67 1.35 -10.85 -15.21
C TYR A 67 2.86 -10.64 -15.45
N ARG A 68 3.63 -11.73 -15.55
CA ARG A 68 5.06 -11.67 -15.86
C ARG A 68 5.35 -11.02 -17.22
N ASN A 69 4.55 -11.36 -18.24
CA ASN A 69 4.70 -10.79 -19.57
C ASN A 69 4.41 -9.29 -19.58
N GLU A 70 3.41 -8.84 -18.83
CA GLU A 70 3.09 -7.43 -18.73
C GLU A 70 4.15 -6.63 -17.96
N ILE A 71 4.78 -7.22 -16.94
CA ILE A 71 5.95 -6.60 -16.28
C ILE A 71 7.12 -6.46 -17.27
N ARG A 72 7.44 -7.53 -18.04
CA ARG A 72 8.50 -7.47 -19.06
C ARG A 72 8.18 -6.41 -20.11
N LYS A 73 6.91 -6.30 -20.50
CA LYS A 73 6.47 -5.28 -21.45
C LYS A 73 6.64 -3.87 -20.89
N ALA A 74 6.31 -3.65 -19.61
CA ALA A 74 6.54 -2.37 -18.94
C ALA A 74 8.03 -1.98 -18.98
N VAL A 75 8.93 -2.93 -18.68
CA VAL A 75 10.38 -2.71 -18.74
C VAL A 75 10.81 -2.37 -20.16
N SER A 76 10.34 -3.11 -21.17
CA SER A 76 10.70 -2.86 -22.58
C SER A 76 10.19 -1.52 -23.12
N LEU A 77 9.12 -0.98 -22.56
CA LEU A 77 8.62 0.36 -22.87
C LEU A 77 9.41 1.49 -22.17
N GLY A 78 10.35 1.15 -21.28
CA GLY A 78 11.13 2.14 -20.55
C GLY A 78 10.35 2.81 -19.40
N ILE A 79 9.33 2.16 -18.85
CA ILE A 79 8.63 2.65 -17.65
C ILE A 79 9.61 2.62 -16.49
N LYS A 80 9.72 3.75 -15.78
CA LYS A 80 10.60 3.92 -14.61
C LYS A 80 9.80 3.90 -13.33
N CYS A 81 10.35 3.26 -12.30
CA CYS A 81 9.78 3.25 -10.94
C CYS A 81 10.77 3.91 -9.98
N SER A 82 10.25 4.76 -9.10
CA SER A 82 11.04 5.48 -8.11
C SER A 82 10.25 5.71 -6.83
N GLN A 83 10.93 6.08 -5.76
CA GLN A 83 10.28 6.64 -4.58
C GLN A 83 9.95 8.12 -4.84
N GLU A 84 8.91 8.59 -4.20
CA GLU A 84 8.47 9.98 -4.18
C GLU A 84 8.53 10.49 -2.74
N GLU A 85 9.16 11.63 -2.54
CA GLU A 85 9.30 12.23 -1.21
C GLU A 85 8.22 13.29 -0.93
N ASN A 86 7.64 13.85 -2.00
CA ASN A 86 6.65 14.90 -1.88
C ASN A 86 5.24 14.30 -1.69
N LEU A 87 4.79 14.32 -0.43
CA LEU A 87 3.45 13.84 -0.08
C LEU A 87 2.34 14.65 -0.75
N ASP A 88 2.50 15.95 -0.93
CA ASP A 88 1.46 16.80 -1.52
C ASP A 88 1.26 16.50 -3.01
N SER A 89 2.32 16.14 -3.72
CA SER A 89 2.24 15.64 -5.10
C SER A 89 1.38 14.38 -5.18
N PHE A 90 1.61 13.41 -4.28
CA PHE A 90 0.77 12.21 -4.19
C PHE A 90 -0.68 12.55 -3.85
N ILE A 91 -0.92 13.42 -2.87
CA ILE A 91 -2.28 13.78 -2.43
C ILE A 91 -3.06 14.47 -3.56
N SER A 92 -2.42 15.40 -4.26
CA SER A 92 -3.02 16.06 -5.42
C SER A 92 -3.44 15.05 -6.48
N TYR A 93 -2.51 14.16 -6.85
CA TYR A 93 -2.78 13.10 -7.83
C TYR A 93 -3.88 12.13 -7.37
N TYR A 94 -3.84 11.70 -6.10
CA TYR A 94 -4.87 10.82 -5.55
C TYR A 94 -6.25 11.49 -5.55
N ASN A 95 -6.34 12.76 -5.19
CA ASN A 95 -7.60 13.47 -5.11
C ASN A 95 -8.21 13.71 -6.51
N ASP A 96 -7.39 13.94 -7.54
CA ASP A 96 -7.87 13.95 -8.92
C ASP A 96 -8.45 12.59 -9.34
N PHE A 97 -7.70 11.52 -9.07
CA PHE A 97 -8.19 10.16 -9.28
C PHE A 97 -9.47 9.85 -8.49
N ALA A 98 -9.52 10.23 -7.21
CA ALA A 98 -10.67 10.00 -6.32
C ALA A 98 -11.92 10.73 -6.81
N SER A 99 -11.77 11.98 -7.25
CA SER A 99 -12.87 12.78 -7.81
C SER A 99 -13.49 12.12 -9.03
N LYS A 100 -12.65 11.63 -9.95
CA LYS A 100 -13.11 10.90 -11.15
C LYS A 100 -13.81 9.57 -10.83
N ARG A 101 -13.50 8.98 -9.68
CA ARG A 101 -14.04 7.70 -9.20
C ARG A 101 -15.14 7.84 -8.14
N LYS A 102 -15.51 9.05 -7.77
CA LYS A 102 -16.45 9.34 -6.67
C LYS A 102 -16.01 8.73 -5.34
N LEU A 103 -14.71 8.71 -5.10
CA LEU A 103 -14.11 8.29 -3.84
C LEU A 103 -13.87 9.51 -2.94
N THR A 104 -13.64 9.25 -1.66
CA THR A 104 -13.35 10.30 -0.68
C THR A 104 -11.94 10.86 -0.90
N ASN A 105 -11.83 12.18 -0.93
CA ASN A 105 -10.56 12.87 -0.95
C ASN A 105 -9.78 12.65 0.35
N ILE A 106 -8.46 12.67 0.25
CA ILE A 106 -7.56 12.53 1.40
C ILE A 106 -6.80 13.85 1.65
N LYS A 107 -6.29 13.98 2.87
CA LYS A 107 -5.39 15.05 3.32
C LYS A 107 -4.12 14.43 3.88
N SER A 108 -3.08 15.24 4.07
CA SER A 108 -1.77 14.78 4.56
C SER A 108 -1.89 14.00 5.89
N ASN A 109 -2.76 14.41 6.79
CA ASN A 109 -2.98 13.72 8.06
C ASN A 109 -3.53 12.29 7.90
N HIS A 110 -4.18 11.94 6.78
CA HIS A 110 -4.63 10.58 6.51
C HIS A 110 -3.46 9.60 6.27
N VAL A 111 -2.29 10.13 5.93
CA VAL A 111 -1.05 9.36 5.76
C VAL A 111 -0.17 9.49 7.00
N PHE A 112 0.13 10.71 7.43
CA PHE A 112 1.01 10.99 8.59
C PHE A 112 0.61 10.30 9.89
N LYS A 113 -0.69 10.12 10.11
CA LYS A 113 -1.20 9.46 11.33
C LYS A 113 -0.69 8.04 11.55
N TYR A 114 -0.17 7.39 10.51
CA TYR A 114 0.38 6.03 10.62
C TYR A 114 1.88 6.00 10.97
N GLY A 115 2.54 7.16 11.03
CA GLY A 115 3.97 7.27 11.28
C GLY A 115 4.80 6.99 10.03
N ASN A 116 5.47 5.86 9.97
CA ASN A 116 6.34 5.51 8.85
C ASN A 116 5.54 5.14 7.59
N TYR A 117 5.82 5.83 6.50
CA TYR A 117 5.23 5.55 5.20
C TYR A 117 6.27 5.70 4.07
N ILE A 118 6.00 5.08 2.95
CA ILE A 118 6.76 5.25 1.69
C ILE A 118 5.75 5.49 0.57
N ILE A 119 6.11 6.39 -0.33
CA ILE A 119 5.39 6.63 -1.58
C ILE A 119 6.27 6.16 -2.71
N THR A 120 5.70 5.41 -3.63
CA THR A 120 6.35 4.98 -4.88
C THR A 120 5.52 5.36 -6.08
N GLN A 121 6.19 5.57 -7.21
CA GLN A 121 5.54 5.98 -8.45
C GLN A 121 6.12 5.25 -9.66
N ALA A 122 5.30 5.10 -10.69
CA ALA A 122 5.75 4.69 -12.01
C ALA A 122 5.49 5.80 -13.03
N THR A 123 6.51 6.10 -13.84
CA THR A 123 6.48 7.16 -14.85
C THR A 123 6.79 6.61 -16.23
N TYR A 124 6.20 7.21 -17.25
CA TYR A 124 6.46 6.95 -18.65
C TYR A 124 6.48 8.27 -19.42
N ASN A 125 7.55 8.55 -20.16
CA ASN A 125 7.76 9.82 -20.88
C ASN A 125 7.55 11.05 -19.97
N ASN A 126 8.06 11.00 -18.75
CA ASN A 126 7.94 12.01 -17.70
C ASN A 126 6.50 12.24 -17.20
N ILE A 127 5.55 11.38 -17.56
CA ILE A 127 4.18 11.41 -17.05
C ILE A 127 4.02 10.36 -15.97
N ILE A 128 3.44 10.75 -14.85
CA ILE A 128 3.15 9.83 -13.74
C ILE A 128 1.92 8.99 -14.10
N LEU A 129 2.08 7.68 -14.13
CA LEU A 129 1.04 6.73 -14.48
C LEU A 129 0.31 6.15 -13.26
N THR A 130 1.05 5.95 -12.18
CA THR A 130 0.50 5.36 -10.95
C THR A 130 1.34 5.72 -9.74
N TYR A 131 0.67 5.82 -8.60
CA TYR A 131 1.25 5.96 -7.27
C TYR A 131 0.80 4.82 -6.36
N HIS A 132 1.71 4.39 -5.49
CA HIS A 132 1.41 3.59 -4.32
C HIS A 132 1.89 4.28 -3.05
N THR A 133 1.10 4.18 -1.98
CA THR A 133 1.52 4.63 -0.65
C THR A 133 1.40 3.46 0.30
N TYR A 134 2.46 3.21 1.02
CA TYR A 134 2.59 2.11 1.97
C TYR A 134 2.79 2.64 3.38
N ILE A 135 2.24 1.94 4.36
CA ILE A 135 2.56 2.11 5.77
C ILE A 135 3.39 0.93 6.25
N MET A 136 4.32 1.19 7.17
CA MET A 136 5.33 0.23 7.57
C MET A 136 5.26 -0.05 9.06
N ASP A 137 5.25 -1.32 9.41
CA ASP A 137 5.42 -1.82 10.77
C ASP A 137 6.85 -2.32 10.93
N GLU A 138 7.70 -1.48 11.50
CA GLU A 138 9.14 -1.78 11.68
C GLU A 138 9.37 -2.94 12.66
N GLU A 139 8.52 -3.06 13.66
CA GLU A 139 8.65 -4.08 14.70
C GLU A 139 8.35 -5.48 14.15
N ASN A 140 7.27 -5.61 13.39
CA ASN A 140 6.83 -6.89 12.81
C ASN A 140 7.38 -7.11 11.40
N LYS A 141 8.12 -6.16 10.83
CA LYS A 141 8.64 -6.19 9.46
C LYS A 141 7.55 -6.42 8.41
N ILE A 142 6.43 -5.72 8.58
CA ILE A 142 5.26 -5.81 7.70
C ILE A 142 5.05 -4.47 6.98
N VAL A 143 4.74 -4.56 5.69
CA VAL A 143 4.35 -3.42 4.85
C VAL A 143 2.93 -3.61 4.37
N ARG A 144 2.15 -2.56 4.40
CA ARG A 144 0.77 -2.58 3.91
C ARG A 144 0.54 -1.46 2.91
N LEU A 145 0.02 -1.81 1.74
CA LEU A 145 -0.50 -0.85 0.78
C LEU A 145 -1.69 -0.11 1.40
N LEU A 146 -1.55 1.21 1.55
CA LEU A 146 -2.58 2.08 2.11
C LEU A 146 -3.45 2.68 1.01
N TYR A 147 -2.80 3.25 -0.02
CA TYR A 147 -3.45 3.84 -1.17
C TYR A 147 -2.77 3.42 -2.47
N SER A 148 -3.57 3.29 -3.51
CA SER A 148 -3.11 3.12 -4.89
C SER A 148 -3.98 4.00 -5.79
N ALA A 149 -3.35 4.81 -6.63
CA ALA A 149 -4.01 5.64 -7.61
C ALA A 149 -3.35 5.48 -8.98
N SER A 150 -4.13 5.48 -10.04
CA SER A 150 -3.61 5.36 -11.39
C SER A 150 -4.38 6.21 -12.38
N ASN A 151 -3.71 6.68 -13.42
CA ASN A 151 -4.25 7.59 -14.43
C ASN A 151 -5.13 6.91 -15.49
N ARG A 152 -5.83 5.82 -15.12
CA ARG A 152 -6.64 4.99 -16.04
C ARG A 152 -7.80 5.73 -16.72
N LEU A 153 -8.11 6.93 -16.29
CA LEU A 153 -9.17 7.76 -16.84
C LEU A 153 -8.64 8.90 -17.71
N ASP A 154 -7.34 8.91 -17.98
CA ASP A 154 -6.73 9.83 -18.92
C ASP A 154 -6.81 9.23 -20.33
N GLU A 155 -7.52 9.89 -21.21
CA GLU A 155 -7.73 9.45 -22.60
C GLU A 155 -6.47 9.57 -23.46
N ASN A 156 -5.47 10.32 -23.01
CA ASN A 156 -4.21 10.54 -23.75
C ASN A 156 -3.21 9.37 -23.61
N ILE A 157 -3.47 8.43 -22.72
CA ILE A 157 -2.58 7.31 -22.47
C ILE A 157 -3.34 5.99 -22.57
N GLU A 158 -2.80 5.07 -23.36
CA GLU A 158 -3.40 3.73 -23.44
C GLU A 158 -3.55 3.07 -22.06
N THR A 159 -4.75 2.69 -21.72
CA THR A 159 -5.08 2.02 -20.45
C THR A 159 -4.20 0.78 -20.19
N LYS A 160 -3.74 0.10 -21.26
CA LYS A 160 -2.79 -1.03 -21.14
C LYS A 160 -1.45 -0.62 -20.57
N ILE A 161 -0.89 0.52 -20.99
CA ILE A 161 0.41 1.03 -20.51
C ILE A 161 0.32 1.33 -19.02
N ILE A 162 -0.78 1.93 -18.57
CA ILE A 162 -1.04 2.20 -17.16
C ILE A 162 -1.15 0.88 -16.36
N GLY A 163 -1.81 -0.12 -16.94
CA GLY A 163 -1.89 -1.46 -16.35
C GLY A 163 -0.52 -2.13 -16.20
N TYR A 164 0.35 -1.99 -17.20
CA TYR A 164 1.72 -2.49 -17.17
C TYR A 164 2.55 -1.76 -16.12
N ALA A 165 2.44 -0.43 -16.06
CA ALA A 165 3.12 0.40 -15.07
C ALA A 165 2.75 0.01 -13.63
N ASN A 166 1.46 -0.18 -13.35
CA ASN A 166 1.00 -0.58 -12.03
C ASN A 166 1.56 -1.96 -11.60
N LYS A 167 1.64 -2.92 -12.53
CA LYS A 167 2.22 -4.24 -12.25
C LYS A 167 3.72 -4.20 -12.04
N LEU A 168 4.42 -3.40 -12.85
CA LEU A 168 5.85 -3.18 -12.66
C LEU A 168 6.11 -2.50 -11.33
N LEU A 169 5.33 -1.48 -10.96
CA LEU A 169 5.48 -0.78 -9.70
C LEU A 169 5.31 -1.72 -8.52
N HIS A 170 4.26 -2.55 -8.48
CA HIS A 170 4.11 -3.56 -7.44
C HIS A 170 5.33 -4.49 -7.35
N TYR A 171 5.85 -4.95 -8.48
CA TYR A 171 7.03 -5.80 -8.49
C TYR A 171 8.27 -5.09 -7.93
N LYS A 172 8.48 -3.83 -8.32
CA LYS A 172 9.57 -2.98 -7.80
C LYS A 172 9.40 -2.65 -6.32
N ASP A 173 8.16 -2.51 -5.86
CA ASP A 173 7.86 -2.33 -4.43
C ASP A 173 8.28 -3.57 -3.62
N PHE A 174 8.06 -4.80 -4.13
CA PHE A 174 8.54 -6.02 -3.46
C PHE A 174 10.06 -6.07 -3.38
N GLU A 175 10.78 -5.68 -4.46
CA GLU A 175 12.23 -5.56 -4.45
C GLU A 175 12.69 -4.55 -3.37
N LEU A 176 12.06 -3.38 -3.33
CA LEU A 176 12.36 -2.30 -2.39
C LEU A 176 12.15 -2.76 -0.94
N PHE A 177 10.98 -3.33 -0.62
CA PHE A 177 10.68 -3.72 0.75
C PHE A 177 11.53 -4.90 1.22
N LYS A 178 11.80 -5.86 0.33
CA LYS A 178 12.74 -6.93 0.62
C LYS A 178 14.13 -6.39 0.92
N SER A 179 14.65 -5.46 0.14
CA SER A 179 15.98 -4.86 0.36
C SER A 179 16.06 -4.09 1.69
N LYS A 180 14.93 -3.59 2.18
CA LYS A 180 14.78 -2.94 3.50
C LYS A 180 14.56 -3.94 4.65
N GLY A 181 14.55 -5.25 4.38
CA GLY A 181 14.39 -6.30 5.38
C GLY A 181 12.96 -6.55 5.85
N TYR A 182 11.96 -6.11 5.10
CA TYR A 182 10.57 -6.49 5.36
C TYR A 182 10.29 -7.92 4.92
N LEU A 183 9.40 -8.60 5.63
CA LEU A 183 9.10 -10.02 5.43
C LEU A 183 7.74 -10.24 4.76
N MET A 184 6.86 -9.23 4.80
CA MET A 184 5.49 -9.32 4.28
C MET A 184 4.95 -7.94 3.93
#